data_3f5695ca4125e57bfeaaca4669aede6e
#
_entry.id   3f5695ca4125e57bfeaaca4669aede6e
#
_cell.length_a   1.000
_cell.length_b   1.000
_cell.length_c   1.000
_cell.angle_alpha   90.00
_cell.angle_beta   90.00
_cell.angle_gamma   90.00
#
_symmetry.space_group_name_H-M   'P 1'
#
loop_
_entity.id
_entity.type
_entity.pdbx_description
1 polymer ?
#
loop_
_entity_poly.entity_id
_entity_poly.type
_entity_poly.pdbx_seq_one_letter_code
_entity_poly.pdbx_strand_id
1 'polypeptide(L)' 'MLRAYLLIICEPEYRFQIANILEKMDYVVNVDIINGPYDLVVEIIFDTMDNLKEKIQNDIQNIDRLMSTLTLIQSEDM' A
#
# COMPACT_ATOMS: atom_id res chain seq x y z
N MET A 1 3.76 -14.31 9.98
CA MET A 1 3.84 -13.17 9.07
C MET A 1 2.61 -12.29 9.26
N LEU A 2 2.82 -11.01 9.37
CA LEU A 2 1.74 -10.06 9.59
C LEU A 2 1.24 -9.48 8.26
N ARG A 3 0.02 -8.97 8.26
CA ARG A 3 -0.61 -8.44 7.05
C ARG A 3 -1.22 -7.07 7.32
N ALA A 4 -1.08 -6.19 6.35
CA ALA A 4 -1.68 -4.86 6.40
C ALA A 4 -2.30 -4.51 5.07
N TYR A 5 -3.25 -3.58 5.11
CA TYR A 5 -3.88 -3.04 3.93
C TYR A 5 -3.60 -1.55 3.90
N LEU A 6 -3.15 -1.05 2.76
CA LEU A 6 -2.94 0.38 2.57
C LEU A 6 -4.04 0.91 1.67
N LEU A 7 -4.70 1.95 2.14
CA LEU A 7 -5.65 2.71 1.34
C LEU A 7 -4.90 3.94 0.82
N ILE A 8 -4.78 4.04 -0.49
CA ILE A 8 -3.92 5.05 -1.12
C ILE A 8 -4.77 6.04 -1.89
N ILE A 9 -4.43 7.32 -1.71
CA ILE A 9 -4.93 8.41 -2.55
C ILE A 9 -3.78 8.87 -3.42
N CYS A 10 -4.03 8.97 -4.72
CA CYS A 10 -3.04 9.45 -5.68
C CYS A 10 -3.74 10.29 -6.74
N GLU A 11 -2.96 10.91 -7.62
CA GLU A 11 -3.56 11.58 -8.77
C GLU A 11 -4.20 10.55 -9.68
N PRO A 12 -5.49 10.70 -10.03
CA PRO A 12 -6.24 9.65 -10.72
C PRO A 12 -5.61 9.18 -12.04
N GLU A 13 -4.93 10.07 -12.74
CA GLU A 13 -4.28 9.74 -14.01
C GLU A 13 -3.13 8.76 -13.84
N TYR A 14 -2.60 8.62 -12.62
CA TYR A 14 -1.43 7.81 -12.33
C TYR A 14 -1.77 6.50 -11.62
N ARG A 15 -3.06 6.18 -11.47
CA ARG A 15 -3.48 4.97 -10.74
C ARG A 15 -2.85 3.70 -11.28
N PHE A 16 -2.91 3.51 -12.59
CA PHE A 16 -2.36 2.29 -13.20
C PHE A 16 -0.85 2.23 -13.08
N GLN A 17 -0.20 3.37 -13.27
CA GLN A 17 1.26 3.44 -13.16
C GLN A 17 1.72 3.11 -11.74
N ILE A 18 1.06 3.69 -10.75
CA ILE A 18 1.40 3.44 -9.34
C ILE A 18 1.10 1.99 -8.98
N ALA A 19 -0.03 1.45 -9.43
CA ALA A 19 -0.37 0.04 -9.20
C ALA A 19 0.73 -0.88 -9.75
N ASN A 20 1.23 -0.60 -10.94
CA ASN A 20 2.30 -1.38 -11.54
C ASN A 20 3.59 -1.34 -10.71
N ILE A 21 3.93 -0.17 -10.19
CA ILE A 21 5.11 -0.03 -9.33
C ILE A 21 4.96 -0.87 -8.06
N LEU A 22 3.79 -0.79 -7.44
CA LEU A 22 3.50 -1.53 -6.21
C LEU A 22 3.51 -3.04 -6.42
N GLU A 23 2.94 -3.50 -7.52
CA GLU A 23 2.87 -4.93 -7.81
C GLU A 23 4.24 -5.59 -7.95
N LYS A 24 5.26 -4.82 -8.27
CA LYS A 24 6.63 -5.35 -8.41
C LYS A 24 7.37 -5.49 -7.10
N MET A 25 6.82 -4.97 -6.02
CA MET A 25 7.46 -5.06 -4.70
C MET A 25 7.23 -6.44 -4.10
N ASP A 26 8.29 -7.04 -3.54
CA ASP A 26 8.26 -8.42 -3.03
C ASP A 26 7.22 -8.64 -1.94
N TYR A 27 6.98 -7.63 -1.12
CA TYR A 27 6.08 -7.74 0.02
C TYR A 27 4.63 -7.35 -0.31
N VAL A 28 4.36 -6.95 -1.53
CA VAL A 28 3.01 -6.62 -1.98
C VAL A 28 2.34 -7.88 -2.50
N VAL A 29 1.24 -8.26 -1.89
CA VAL A 29 0.49 -9.47 -2.23
C VAL A 29 -0.55 -9.18 -3.31
N ASN A 30 -1.20 -8.03 -3.22
CA ASN A 30 -2.26 -7.68 -4.16
C ASN A 30 -2.44 -6.16 -4.23
N VAL A 31 -2.84 -5.67 -5.40
CA VAL A 31 -3.18 -4.26 -5.61
C VAL A 31 -4.48 -4.20 -6.37
N ASP A 32 -5.46 -3.49 -5.81
CA ASP A 32 -6.73 -3.24 -6.48
C ASP A 32 -6.93 -1.75 -6.71
N ILE A 33 -7.38 -1.40 -7.90
CA ILE A 33 -7.81 -0.05 -8.23
C ILE A 33 -9.29 0.05 -7.88
N ILE A 34 -9.64 1.02 -7.07
CA ILE A 34 -11.01 1.16 -6.56
C ILE A 34 -11.57 2.54 -6.87
N ASN A 35 -12.88 2.67 -6.73
CA ASN A 35 -13.58 3.94 -6.88
C ASN A 35 -14.18 4.33 -5.54
N GLY A 36 -13.97 5.58 -5.13
CA GLY A 36 -14.47 6.10 -3.86
C GLY A 36 -13.52 7.14 -3.30
N PRO A 37 -13.48 7.29 -1.97
CA PRO A 37 -12.56 8.24 -1.33
C PRO A 37 -11.10 7.89 -1.53
N TYR A 38 -10.81 6.63 -1.84
CA TYR A 38 -9.44 6.15 -2.09
C TYR A 38 -9.35 5.61 -3.50
N ASP A 39 -8.12 5.56 -4.02
CA ASP A 39 -7.85 5.15 -5.39
C ASP A 39 -7.34 3.71 -5.50
N LEU A 40 -6.58 3.27 -4.50
CA LEU A 40 -5.97 1.95 -4.50
C LEU A 40 -6.10 1.30 -3.13
N VAL A 41 -6.25 -0.03 -3.14
CA VAL A 41 -6.12 -0.87 -1.93
C VAL A 41 -4.96 -1.82 -2.19
N VAL A 42 -3.99 -1.81 -1.28
CA VAL A 42 -2.79 -2.62 -1.40
C VAL A 42 -2.70 -3.54 -0.20
N GLU A 43 -2.54 -4.84 -0.46
CA GLU A 43 -2.32 -5.82 0.58
C GLU A 43 -0.84 -6.12 0.68
N ILE A 44 -0.25 -5.95 1.86
CA ILE A 44 1.17 -6.20 2.08
C ILE A 44 1.40 -7.15 3.25
N ILE A 45 2.53 -7.84 3.20
CA ILE A 45 2.98 -8.71 4.29
C ILE A 45 4.28 -8.16 4.86
N PHE A 46 4.48 -8.39 6.15
CA PHE A 46 5.67 -7.87 6.83
C PHE A 46 5.97 -8.71 8.08
N ASP A 47 7.18 -8.57 8.62
CA ASP A 47 7.61 -9.34 9.78
C ASP A 47 7.37 -8.64 11.09
N THR A 48 7.70 -7.35 11.16
CA THR A 48 7.58 -6.54 12.39
C THR A 48 7.00 -5.19 12.04
N MET A 49 6.48 -4.49 13.06
CA MET A 49 5.97 -3.14 12.86
C MET A 49 7.04 -2.18 12.35
N ASP A 50 8.28 -2.33 12.83
CA ASP A 50 9.38 -1.48 12.34
C ASP A 50 9.63 -1.73 10.86
N ASN A 51 9.59 -2.99 10.46
CA ASN A 51 9.74 -3.39 9.07
C ASN A 51 8.65 -2.76 8.20
N LEU A 52 7.41 -2.79 8.68
CA LEU A 52 6.29 -2.17 7.98
C LEU A 52 6.49 -0.66 7.78
N LYS A 53 6.91 0.03 8.83
CA LYS A 53 7.16 1.48 8.78
C LYS A 53 8.24 1.80 7.76
N GLU A 54 9.32 1.04 7.75
CA GLU A 54 10.40 1.24 6.78
C GLU A 54 9.90 1.09 5.34
N LYS A 55 9.14 0.04 5.07
CA LYS A 55 8.60 -0.21 3.74
C LYS A 55 7.71 0.94 3.28
N ILE A 56 6.84 1.41 4.16
CA ILE A 56 5.93 2.50 3.81
C ILE A 56 6.70 3.81 3.58
N GLN A 57 7.58 4.16 4.50
CA GLN A 57 8.28 5.44 4.44
C GLN A 57 9.33 5.50 3.33
N ASN A 58 10.07 4.42 3.13
CA ASN A 58 11.18 4.42 2.19
C ASN A 58 10.77 4.07 0.77
N ASP A 59 9.82 3.17 0.62
CA ASP A 59 9.44 2.67 -0.70
C ASP A 59 8.14 3.28 -1.21
N ILE A 60 7.08 3.17 -0.41
CA ILE A 60 5.73 3.48 -0.89
C ILE A 60 5.47 4.97 -0.91
N GLN A 61 5.79 5.69 0.16
CA GLN A 61 5.53 7.13 0.24
C GLN A 61 6.42 7.96 -0.69
N ASN A 62 7.48 7.36 -1.23
CA ASN A 62 8.35 8.03 -2.19
C ASN A 62 7.89 7.85 -3.64
N ILE A 63 6.82 7.12 -3.86
CA ILE A 63 6.28 6.96 -5.22
C ILE A 63 5.73 8.31 -5.70
N ASP A 64 6.16 8.71 -6.90
CA ASP A 64 5.72 9.96 -7.50
C ASP A 64 4.22 9.97 -7.71
N ARG A 65 3.58 11.10 -7.41
CA ARG A 65 2.13 11.32 -7.56
C ARG A 65 1.25 10.60 -6.54
N LEU A 66 1.85 9.90 -5.60
CA LEU A 66 1.13 9.32 -4.46
C LEU A 66 0.93 10.43 -3.42
N MET A 67 -0.31 10.65 -3.00
CA MET A 67 -0.66 11.78 -2.15
C MET A 67 -0.72 11.42 -0.67
N SER A 68 -1.36 10.30 -0.35
CA SER A 68 -1.45 9.88 1.05
C SER A 68 -1.72 8.38 1.16
N THR A 69 -1.39 7.85 2.33
CA THR A 69 -1.66 6.45 2.66
C THR A 69 -2.34 6.35 4.02
N LEU A 70 -3.27 5.42 4.13
CA LEU A 70 -3.87 5.04 5.40
C LEU A 70 -3.59 3.56 5.60
N THR A 71 -3.00 3.21 6.74
CA THR A 71 -2.60 1.83 7.03
C THR A 71 -3.60 1.17 7.96
N LEU A 72 -4.12 0.01 7.53
CA LEU A 72 -4.97 -0.84 8.33
C LEU A 72 -4.25 -2.15 8.58
N ILE A 73 -4.01 -2.48 9.84
CA ILE A 73 -3.29 -3.70 10.19
C ILE A 73 -4.31 -4.78 10.54
N GLN A 74 -4.16 -5.94 9.92
CA GLN A 74 -5.06 -7.05 10.17
C GLN A 74 -4.90 -7.52 11.63
N SER A 75 -6.04 -7.65 12.32
CA SER A 75 -6.04 -8.18 13.67
C SER A 75 -5.78 -9.68 13.63
N GLU A 76 -4.91 -10.14 14.52
CA GLU A 76 -4.66 -11.56 14.69
C GLU A 76 -5.58 -12.18 15.73
N ASP A 77 -6.29 -11.35 16.46
CA ASP A 77 -7.22 -11.80 17.50
C ASP A 77 -8.57 -12.07 16.87
N MET A 78 -8.97 -13.31 16.87
CA MET A 78 -10.23 -13.72 16.30
C MET A 78 -11.12 -14.36 17.36
#